data_51e47133af13042530c622a8f8efd91a
#
_entry.id   51e47133af13042530c622a8f8efd91a
#
_cell.length_a   1.000
_cell.length_b   1.000
_cell.length_c   1.000
_cell.angle_alpha   90.00
_cell.angle_beta   90.00
_cell.angle_gamma   90.00
#
_symmetry.space_group_name_H-M   'P 1'
#
loop_
_entity.id
_entity.type
_entity.pdbx_description
1 polymer ?
#
loop_
_entity_poly.entity_id
_entity_poly.type
_entity_poly.pdbx_seq_one_letter_code
_entity_poly.pdbx_strand_id
1 'polypeptide(L)'
;MAKEKSGISDLAKREERLAYWLLVPTFFIIVVIAFYPLGSVFYNSFTDKIFASETPTEVVGIDNYVKLLSITVKELPPVIDDATGQPAVDPETGETEYERAVSVLPREPNRYREVTQFKLFGNRYVLGATDRDFVRAVWDTMLFAVITVVLELVLGMGIALVINGFPAKSVARAAIMAVMLVPWAIPTAVSSRMWEWMFGPTRTGFFNVVLQYLGLGNGQIPFLTDARFQLPAMIVIDVWKTTPFMALLLLAGLQVISKEIYEAANVDGASKWRQFWTITLPLLRPAIAVALIFRT
;
A
#
# COMPACT_ATOMS: atom_id res chain seq x y z
N MET A 1 51.76 -14.20 -24.71
CA MET A 1 50.93 -13.06 -24.31
C MET A 1 50.76 -13.10 -22.79
N ALA A 2 51.50 -12.29 -22.07
CA ALA A 2 51.45 -12.22 -20.61
C ALA A 2 50.22 -11.43 -20.20
N LYS A 3 49.39 -12.04 -19.34
CA LYS A 3 48.20 -11.43 -18.75
C LYS A 3 48.64 -10.39 -17.72
N GLU A 4 48.59 -9.12 -18.10
CA GLU A 4 48.88 -7.97 -17.24
C GLU A 4 47.87 -8.01 -16.07
N LYS A 5 48.34 -8.36 -14.86
CA LYS A 5 47.57 -8.20 -13.63
C LYS A 5 47.49 -6.69 -13.39
N SER A 6 46.32 -6.08 -13.67
CA SER A 6 46.00 -4.72 -13.28
C SER A 6 45.99 -4.62 -11.75
N GLY A 7 47.14 -4.44 -11.15
CA GLY A 7 47.28 -4.15 -9.72
C GLY A 7 46.70 -2.76 -9.46
N ILE A 8 45.72 -2.67 -8.52
CA ILE A 8 45.26 -1.39 -7.99
C ILE A 8 46.47 -0.58 -7.54
N SER A 9 46.63 0.66 -8.02
CA SER A 9 47.77 1.53 -7.68
C SER A 9 47.83 1.78 -6.17
N ASP A 10 49.02 2.00 -5.61
CA ASP A 10 49.20 2.29 -4.18
C ASP A 10 48.43 3.55 -3.73
N LEU A 11 48.21 4.48 -4.65
CA LEU A 11 47.37 5.66 -4.43
C LEU A 11 45.90 5.25 -4.26
N ALA A 12 45.37 4.42 -5.14
CA ALA A 12 43.99 3.94 -5.05
C ALA A 12 43.72 3.14 -3.76
N LYS A 13 44.70 2.36 -3.28
CA LYS A 13 44.60 1.66 -1.98
C LYS A 13 44.59 2.62 -0.79
N ARG A 14 45.29 3.74 -0.87
CA ARG A 14 45.27 4.78 0.18
C ARG A 14 43.93 5.51 0.18
N GLU A 15 43.43 5.87 -0.99
CA GLU A 15 42.11 6.51 -1.13
C GLU A 15 40.98 5.59 -0.63
N GLU A 16 41.01 4.31 -0.99
CA GLU A 16 40.07 3.31 -0.50
C GLU A 16 40.10 3.19 1.04
N ARG A 17 41.30 3.10 1.63
CA ARG A 17 41.46 3.05 3.08
C ARG A 17 40.96 4.31 3.77
N LEU A 18 41.22 5.47 3.21
CA LEU A 18 40.73 6.74 3.72
C LEU A 18 39.20 6.81 3.65
N ALA A 19 38.62 6.36 2.53
CA ALA A 19 37.16 6.28 2.37
C ALA A 19 36.50 5.39 3.45
N TYR A 20 37.07 4.21 3.72
CA TYR A 20 36.56 3.35 4.81
C TYR A 20 36.69 4.05 6.17
N TRP A 21 37.81 4.69 6.49
CA TRP A 21 37.95 5.41 7.76
C TRP A 21 36.96 6.55 7.93
N LEU A 22 36.69 7.27 6.87
CA LEU A 22 35.66 8.34 6.87
C LEU A 22 34.23 7.81 7.01
N LEU A 23 33.96 6.58 6.55
CA LEU A 23 32.67 5.92 6.67
C LEU A 23 32.43 5.24 8.02
N VAL A 24 33.50 4.89 8.78
CA VAL A 24 33.40 4.20 10.08
C VAL A 24 32.42 4.89 11.04
N PRO A 25 32.45 6.21 11.28
CA PRO A 25 31.50 6.84 12.20
C PRO A 25 30.05 6.68 11.74
N THR A 26 29.82 6.81 10.44
CA THR A 26 28.47 6.65 9.84
C THR A 26 27.98 5.22 9.99
N PHE A 27 28.81 4.22 9.66
CA PHE A 27 28.46 2.82 9.84
C PHE A 27 28.23 2.45 11.31
N PHE A 28 29.04 3.00 12.23
CA PHE A 28 28.84 2.78 13.65
C PHE A 28 27.45 3.27 14.12
N ILE A 29 27.07 4.49 13.72
CA ILE A 29 25.74 5.05 14.04
C ILE A 29 24.63 4.19 13.46
N ILE A 30 24.76 3.77 12.19
CA ILE A 30 23.76 2.91 11.53
C ILE A 30 23.65 1.56 12.25
N VAL A 31 24.75 0.93 12.63
CA VAL A 31 24.74 -0.35 13.34
C VAL A 31 24.05 -0.20 14.70
N VAL A 32 24.36 0.83 15.46
CA VAL A 32 23.78 1.02 16.81
C VAL A 32 22.33 1.43 16.75
N ILE A 33 21.96 2.36 15.85
CA ILE A 33 20.60 2.93 15.84
C ILE A 33 19.62 2.12 14.98
N ALA A 34 20.10 1.46 13.92
CA ALA A 34 19.25 0.72 12.99
C ALA A 34 19.41 -0.80 13.15
N PHE A 35 20.61 -1.33 12.96
CA PHE A 35 20.79 -2.78 12.93
C PHE A 35 20.65 -3.47 14.30
N TYR A 36 21.06 -2.83 15.38
CA TYR A 36 20.88 -3.42 16.71
C TYR A 36 19.41 -3.56 17.13
N PRO A 37 18.57 -2.49 17.05
CA PRO A 37 17.14 -2.64 17.34
C PRO A 37 16.45 -3.61 16.37
N LEU A 38 16.77 -3.56 15.07
CA LEU A 38 16.20 -4.48 14.08
C LEU A 38 16.55 -5.94 14.40
N GLY A 39 17.83 -6.21 14.68
CA GLY A 39 18.28 -7.55 15.12
C GLY A 39 17.61 -8.02 16.40
N SER A 40 17.41 -7.10 17.37
CA SER A 40 16.71 -7.39 18.62
C SER A 40 15.23 -7.74 18.37
N VAL A 41 14.53 -6.98 17.50
CA VAL A 41 13.14 -7.29 17.13
C VAL A 41 13.07 -8.65 16.44
N PHE A 42 13.98 -8.90 15.49
CA PHE A 42 14.06 -10.17 14.78
C PHE A 42 14.32 -11.34 15.74
N TYR A 43 15.27 -11.21 16.66
CA TYR A 43 15.52 -12.24 17.69
C TYR A 43 14.27 -12.46 18.57
N ASN A 44 13.66 -11.37 19.07
CA ASN A 44 12.48 -11.47 19.93
C ASN A 44 11.28 -12.11 19.21
N SER A 45 11.21 -12.05 17.87
CA SER A 45 10.12 -12.69 17.11
C SER A 45 10.13 -14.24 17.22
N PHE A 46 11.26 -14.83 17.60
CA PHE A 46 11.40 -16.28 17.89
C PHE A 46 11.23 -16.64 19.38
N THR A 47 10.81 -15.68 20.18
CA THR A 47 10.62 -15.87 21.63
C THR A 47 9.18 -15.57 22.02
N ASP A 48 8.78 -16.01 23.20
CA ASP A 48 7.48 -15.69 23.82
C ASP A 48 7.50 -14.39 24.64
N LYS A 49 8.50 -13.52 24.39
CA LYS A 49 8.69 -12.27 25.13
C LYS A 49 7.48 -11.37 25.05
N ILE A 50 6.85 -11.11 26.19
CA ILE A 50 5.77 -10.14 26.35
C ILE A 50 6.37 -8.83 26.89
N PHE A 51 6.02 -7.70 26.25
CA PHE A 51 6.48 -6.39 26.70
C PHE A 51 6.02 -6.10 28.14
N ALA A 52 6.95 -5.64 28.97
CA ALA A 52 6.72 -5.33 30.38
C ALA A 52 6.24 -6.52 31.25
N SER A 53 6.49 -7.77 30.85
CA SER A 53 6.25 -8.95 31.66
C SER A 53 7.54 -9.36 32.43
N GLU A 54 7.37 -9.81 33.64
CA GLU A 54 8.46 -10.40 34.47
C GLU A 54 8.66 -11.90 34.21
N THR A 55 7.87 -12.50 33.33
CA THR A 55 8.00 -13.92 32.98
C THR A 55 9.32 -14.18 32.26
N PRO A 56 10.02 -15.28 32.57
CA PRO A 56 11.22 -15.68 31.84
C PRO A 56 10.91 -15.82 30.35
N THR A 57 11.78 -15.28 29.52
CA THR A 57 11.63 -15.36 28.06
C THR A 57 12.18 -16.68 27.56
N GLU A 58 11.36 -17.47 26.87
CA GLU A 58 11.76 -18.74 26.26
C GLU A 58 11.83 -18.60 24.72
N VAL A 59 12.67 -19.41 24.10
CA VAL A 59 12.76 -19.48 22.62
C VAL A 59 11.70 -20.46 22.14
N VAL A 60 10.70 -19.94 21.43
CA VAL A 60 9.58 -20.72 20.87
C VAL A 60 9.77 -21.04 19.38
N GLY A 61 10.89 -20.65 18.80
CA GLY A 61 11.16 -20.87 17.38
C GLY A 61 10.16 -20.16 16.46
N ILE A 62 9.58 -20.91 15.52
CA ILE A 62 8.63 -20.35 14.53
C ILE A 62 7.18 -20.37 14.99
N ASP A 63 6.88 -20.74 16.22
CA ASP A 63 5.49 -20.89 16.69
C ASP A 63 4.68 -19.60 16.59
N ASN A 64 5.31 -18.44 16.82
CA ASN A 64 4.66 -17.15 16.65
C ASN A 64 4.20 -16.94 15.21
N TYR A 65 5.02 -17.31 14.23
CA TYR A 65 4.70 -17.22 12.81
C TYR A 65 3.62 -18.22 12.41
N VAL A 66 3.71 -19.45 12.92
CA VAL A 66 2.69 -20.47 12.68
C VAL A 66 1.35 -20.01 13.21
N LYS A 67 1.28 -19.47 14.42
CA LYS A 67 0.04 -18.93 15.01
C LYS A 67 -0.49 -17.77 14.17
N LEU A 68 0.38 -16.82 13.80
CA LEU A 68 -0.01 -15.63 13.04
C LEU A 68 -0.57 -15.96 11.65
N LEU A 69 0.06 -16.94 10.96
CA LEU A 69 -0.27 -17.33 9.59
C LEU A 69 -1.27 -18.50 9.53
N SER A 70 -1.70 -19.06 10.66
CA SER A 70 -2.64 -20.18 10.68
C SER A 70 -4.03 -19.73 10.27
N ILE A 71 -4.46 -20.21 9.11
CA ILE A 71 -5.80 -20.01 8.54
C ILE A 71 -6.45 -21.35 8.26
N THR A 72 -7.78 -21.41 8.36
CA THR A 72 -8.58 -22.59 8.04
C THR A 72 -9.84 -22.18 7.30
N VAL A 73 -10.27 -23.05 6.38
CA VAL A 73 -11.56 -22.90 5.71
C VAL A 73 -12.42 -24.09 6.09
N LYS A 74 -13.62 -23.82 6.62
CA LYS A 74 -14.61 -24.85 6.96
C LYS A 74 -15.92 -24.54 6.29
N GLU A 75 -16.62 -25.59 5.88
CA GLU A 75 -17.98 -25.49 5.41
C GLU A 75 -18.92 -25.25 6.60
N LEU A 76 -19.87 -24.34 6.44
CA LEU A 76 -20.92 -24.08 7.42
C LEU A 76 -22.11 -24.94 7.04
N PRO A 77 -22.46 -25.97 7.82
CA PRO A 77 -23.63 -26.78 7.54
C PRO A 77 -24.92 -25.93 7.75
N PRO A 78 -25.95 -26.17 6.97
CA PRO A 78 -27.27 -25.57 7.20
C PRO A 78 -27.84 -26.04 8.53
N VAL A 79 -28.54 -25.17 9.23
CA VAL A 79 -29.34 -25.54 10.39
C VAL A 79 -30.51 -26.38 9.90
N ILE A 80 -30.74 -27.57 10.50
CA ILE A 80 -31.85 -28.42 10.17
C ILE A 80 -33.00 -28.09 11.11
N ASP A 81 -34.19 -27.83 10.57
CA ASP A 81 -35.41 -27.67 11.34
C ASP A 81 -35.89 -29.04 11.85
N ASP A 82 -35.93 -29.21 13.17
CA ASP A 82 -36.32 -30.47 13.83
C ASP A 82 -37.75 -30.91 13.48
N ALA A 83 -38.63 -29.99 13.09
CA ALA A 83 -40.02 -30.31 12.76
C ALA A 83 -40.19 -30.82 11.33
N THR A 84 -39.41 -30.33 10.39
CA THR A 84 -39.52 -30.62 8.95
C THR A 84 -38.46 -31.52 8.41
N GLY A 85 -37.31 -31.62 9.10
CA GLY A 85 -36.09 -32.33 8.63
C GLY A 85 -35.43 -31.67 7.43
N GLN A 86 -35.82 -30.45 7.07
CA GLN A 86 -35.26 -29.68 5.97
C GLN A 86 -34.39 -28.53 6.49
N PRO A 87 -33.53 -27.94 5.64
CA PRO A 87 -32.78 -26.75 6.03
C PRO A 87 -33.71 -25.62 6.47
N ALA A 88 -33.45 -25.07 7.66
CA ALA A 88 -34.20 -23.93 8.16
C ALA A 88 -33.99 -22.72 7.24
N VAL A 89 -35.07 -21.98 7.00
CA VAL A 89 -35.08 -20.79 6.16
C VAL A 89 -35.50 -19.61 7.02
N ASP A 90 -34.71 -18.54 6.99
CA ASP A 90 -35.04 -17.30 7.66
C ASP A 90 -36.34 -16.72 7.08
N PRO A 91 -37.40 -16.52 7.90
CA PRO A 91 -38.68 -16.05 7.42
C PRO A 91 -38.67 -14.61 6.89
N GLU A 92 -37.67 -13.78 7.26
CA GLU A 92 -37.57 -12.39 6.80
C GLU A 92 -36.80 -12.27 5.48
N THR A 93 -35.75 -13.08 5.30
CA THR A 93 -34.84 -12.97 4.14
C THR A 93 -35.10 -14.06 3.08
N GLY A 94 -35.74 -15.17 3.45
CA GLY A 94 -35.88 -16.33 2.57
C GLY A 94 -34.59 -17.10 2.30
N GLU A 95 -33.52 -16.79 3.00
CA GLU A 95 -32.21 -17.47 2.86
C GLU A 95 -32.13 -18.67 3.83
N THR A 96 -31.36 -19.70 3.43
CA THR A 96 -31.04 -20.83 4.29
C THR A 96 -30.26 -20.37 5.50
N GLU A 97 -30.67 -20.77 6.70
CA GLU A 97 -29.95 -20.50 7.94
C GLU A 97 -28.77 -21.48 8.09
N TYR A 98 -27.62 -20.98 8.51
CA TYR A 98 -26.40 -21.79 8.67
C TYR A 98 -25.93 -21.76 10.12
N GLU A 99 -25.23 -22.82 10.54
CA GLU A 99 -24.63 -22.86 11.86
C GLU A 99 -23.66 -21.67 12.10
N ARG A 100 -23.52 -21.31 13.38
CA ARG A 100 -22.58 -20.23 13.75
C ARG A 100 -21.14 -20.66 13.49
N ALA A 101 -20.32 -19.76 12.96
CA ALA A 101 -18.91 -20.01 12.71
C ALA A 101 -18.14 -20.55 13.94
N VAL A 102 -18.54 -20.12 15.14
CA VAL A 102 -17.93 -20.54 16.41
C VAL A 102 -18.12 -22.02 16.72
N SER A 103 -19.19 -22.67 16.21
CA SER A 103 -19.43 -24.11 16.43
C SER A 103 -18.57 -24.98 15.51
N VAL A 104 -18.22 -24.47 14.33
CA VAL A 104 -17.53 -25.22 13.26
C VAL A 104 -16.00 -25.01 13.29
N LEU A 105 -15.55 -23.83 13.75
CA LEU A 105 -14.12 -23.52 13.78
C LEU A 105 -13.40 -24.27 14.90
N PRO A 106 -12.19 -24.83 14.62
CA PRO A 106 -11.38 -25.53 15.62
C PRO A 106 -11.01 -24.63 16.80
N ARG A 107 -10.98 -25.19 18.01
CA ARG A 107 -10.60 -24.51 19.25
C ARG A 107 -9.27 -25.00 19.81
N GLU A 108 -8.83 -26.20 19.43
CA GLU A 108 -7.59 -26.83 19.83
C GLU A 108 -6.80 -27.30 18.59
N PRO A 109 -5.47 -27.27 18.60
CA PRO A 109 -4.57 -26.70 19.60
C PRO A 109 -4.57 -25.16 19.62
N ASN A 110 -5.06 -24.52 18.55
CA ASN A 110 -5.20 -23.06 18.41
C ASN A 110 -6.66 -22.69 18.23
N ARG A 111 -7.10 -21.62 18.91
CA ARG A 111 -8.45 -21.10 18.78
C ARG A 111 -8.57 -20.23 17.53
N TYR A 112 -9.31 -20.68 16.54
CA TYR A 112 -9.62 -19.92 15.35
C TYR A 112 -10.82 -18.99 15.59
N ARG A 113 -10.71 -17.77 15.03
CA ARG A 113 -11.77 -16.75 15.04
C ARG A 113 -12.22 -16.51 13.61
N GLU A 114 -13.51 -16.26 13.43
CA GLU A 114 -14.07 -15.92 12.12
C GLU A 114 -13.43 -14.64 11.55
N VAL A 115 -12.94 -14.72 10.33
CA VAL A 115 -12.46 -13.58 9.54
C VAL A 115 -13.58 -13.11 8.63
N THR A 116 -14.13 -13.99 7.79
CA THR A 116 -15.22 -13.72 6.85
C THR A 116 -15.94 -15.00 6.47
N GLN A 117 -17.15 -14.85 5.94
CA GLN A 117 -17.92 -15.94 5.33
C GLN A 117 -18.13 -15.64 3.84
N PHE A 118 -18.14 -16.67 3.02
CA PHE A 118 -18.40 -16.56 1.58
C PHE A 118 -19.19 -17.76 1.06
N LYS A 119 -19.96 -17.54 0.00
CA LYS A 119 -20.70 -18.60 -0.71
C LYS A 119 -19.87 -19.08 -1.90
N LEU A 120 -19.68 -20.39 -2.04
CA LEU A 120 -19.00 -21.00 -3.16
C LEU A 120 -19.75 -22.28 -3.58
N PHE A 121 -20.07 -22.41 -4.87
CA PHE A 121 -20.80 -23.56 -5.43
C PHE A 121 -22.09 -23.94 -4.68
N GLY A 122 -22.80 -22.96 -4.12
CA GLY A 122 -24.05 -23.18 -3.37
C GLY A 122 -23.89 -23.40 -1.87
N ASN A 123 -22.69 -23.73 -1.40
CA ASN A 123 -22.38 -23.93 0.01
C ASN A 123 -21.81 -22.65 0.64
N ARG A 124 -22.02 -22.49 1.95
CA ARG A 124 -21.43 -21.39 2.72
C ARG A 124 -20.18 -21.87 3.45
N TYR A 125 -19.12 -21.11 3.33
CA TYR A 125 -17.83 -21.39 3.97
C TYR A 125 -17.46 -20.27 4.93
N VAL A 126 -16.74 -20.64 6.00
CA VAL A 126 -16.13 -19.69 6.94
C VAL A 126 -14.61 -19.76 6.81
N LEU A 127 -13.99 -18.61 6.63
CA LEU A 127 -12.55 -18.43 6.77
C LEU A 127 -12.26 -18.10 8.23
N GLY A 128 -11.55 -18.97 8.93
CA GLY A 128 -11.07 -18.76 10.29
C GLY A 128 -9.58 -18.52 10.33
N ALA A 129 -9.14 -17.67 11.23
CA ALA A 129 -7.71 -17.44 11.52
C ALA A 129 -7.46 -17.43 13.02
N THR A 130 -6.26 -17.81 13.42
CA THR A 130 -5.83 -17.72 14.82
C THR A 130 -5.69 -16.25 15.23
N ASP A 131 -5.09 -15.42 14.36
CA ASP A 131 -5.10 -13.98 14.48
C ASP A 131 -5.93 -13.35 13.33
N ARG A 132 -7.20 -13.06 13.66
CA ARG A 132 -8.13 -12.48 12.73
C ARG A 132 -7.72 -11.08 12.27
N ASP A 133 -7.17 -10.30 13.20
CA ASP A 133 -6.88 -8.89 12.96
C ASP A 133 -5.63 -8.76 12.09
N PHE A 134 -4.67 -9.66 12.22
CA PHE A 134 -3.54 -9.76 11.30
C PHE A 134 -3.98 -10.07 9.86
N VAL A 135 -4.84 -11.09 9.68
CA VAL A 135 -5.31 -11.46 8.33
C VAL A 135 -6.10 -10.32 7.68
N ARG A 136 -6.93 -9.62 8.46
CA ARG A 136 -7.63 -8.42 7.98
C ARG A 136 -6.67 -7.30 7.62
N ALA A 137 -5.67 -7.02 8.48
CA ALA A 137 -4.66 -6.00 8.22
C ALA A 137 -3.86 -6.28 6.94
N VAL A 138 -3.52 -7.55 6.67
CA VAL A 138 -2.88 -7.96 5.42
C VAL A 138 -3.79 -7.66 4.22
N TRP A 139 -5.08 -8.04 4.31
CA TRP A 139 -6.05 -7.77 3.26
C TRP A 139 -6.24 -6.28 2.99
N ASP A 140 -6.43 -5.49 4.06
CA ASP A 140 -6.62 -4.04 3.97
C ASP A 140 -5.37 -3.35 3.39
N THR A 141 -4.17 -3.82 3.77
CA THR A 141 -2.90 -3.32 3.23
C THR A 141 -2.77 -3.62 1.74
N MET A 142 -3.10 -4.84 1.32
CA MET A 142 -3.06 -5.22 -0.10
C MET A 142 -4.07 -4.40 -0.91
N LEU A 143 -5.29 -4.26 -0.41
CA LEU A 143 -6.33 -3.46 -1.05
C LEU A 143 -5.93 -1.99 -1.15
N PHE A 144 -5.41 -1.42 -0.05
CA PHE A 144 -4.86 -0.06 0.00
C PHE A 144 -3.76 0.12 -1.05
N ALA A 145 -2.75 -0.77 -1.06
CA ALA A 145 -1.62 -0.69 -1.98
C ALA A 145 -2.07 -0.75 -3.45
N VAL A 146 -2.93 -1.70 -3.81
CA VAL A 146 -3.42 -1.83 -5.19
C VAL A 146 -4.19 -0.60 -5.63
N ILE A 147 -5.11 -0.11 -4.80
CA ILE A 147 -5.95 1.05 -5.17
C ILE A 147 -5.09 2.32 -5.27
N THR A 148 -4.23 2.58 -4.28
CA THR A 148 -3.39 3.80 -4.29
C THR A 148 -2.44 3.82 -5.47
N VAL A 149 -1.75 2.71 -5.73
CA VAL A 149 -0.80 2.59 -6.85
C VAL A 149 -1.49 2.80 -8.20
N VAL A 150 -2.69 2.20 -8.41
CA VAL A 150 -3.46 2.40 -9.65
C VAL A 150 -3.90 3.85 -9.80
N LEU A 151 -4.44 4.46 -8.74
CA LEU A 151 -4.88 5.86 -8.78
C LEU A 151 -3.70 6.81 -9.03
N GLU A 152 -2.58 6.61 -8.35
CA GLU A 152 -1.38 7.41 -8.54
C GLU A 152 -0.79 7.26 -9.93
N LEU A 153 -0.78 6.05 -10.49
CA LEU A 153 -0.33 5.81 -11.84
C LEU A 153 -1.20 6.55 -12.86
N VAL A 154 -2.52 6.46 -12.71
CA VAL A 154 -3.48 7.12 -13.61
C VAL A 154 -3.39 8.64 -13.49
N LEU A 155 -3.45 9.18 -12.28
CA LEU A 155 -3.36 10.62 -12.04
C LEU A 155 -1.98 11.16 -12.37
N GLY A 156 -0.92 10.48 -11.97
CA GLY A 156 0.46 10.84 -12.28
C GLY A 156 0.74 10.84 -13.78
N MET A 157 0.21 9.86 -14.52
CA MET A 157 0.27 9.82 -15.99
C MET A 157 -0.45 11.02 -16.61
N GLY A 158 -1.68 11.30 -16.16
CA GLY A 158 -2.43 12.46 -16.62
C GLY A 158 -1.65 13.77 -16.42
N ILE A 159 -1.13 13.98 -15.22
CA ILE A 159 -0.31 15.16 -14.88
C ILE A 159 0.97 15.20 -15.73
N ALA A 160 1.68 14.09 -15.86
CA ALA A 160 2.92 14.01 -16.66
C ALA A 160 2.68 14.35 -18.13
N LEU A 161 1.59 13.85 -18.72
CA LEU A 161 1.19 14.17 -20.11
C LEU A 161 0.86 15.65 -20.29
N VAL A 162 0.11 16.24 -19.34
CA VAL A 162 -0.20 17.68 -19.37
C VAL A 162 1.08 18.50 -19.31
N ILE A 163 1.97 18.22 -18.36
CA ILE A 163 3.23 18.94 -18.20
C ILE A 163 4.14 18.75 -19.43
N ASN A 164 4.16 17.55 -20.02
CA ASN A 164 4.96 17.27 -21.21
C ASN A 164 4.47 18.01 -22.46
N GLY A 165 3.20 18.39 -22.50
CA GLY A 165 2.61 19.19 -23.57
C GLY A 165 3.09 20.66 -23.59
N PHE A 166 3.62 21.19 -22.48
CA PHE A 166 4.15 22.55 -22.42
C PHE A 166 5.62 22.63 -22.91
N PRO A 167 6.01 23.74 -23.56
CA PRO A 167 7.40 23.97 -23.91
C PRO A 167 8.33 23.88 -22.70
N ALA A 168 9.53 23.32 -22.87
CA ALA A 168 10.46 23.06 -21.77
C ALA A 168 10.83 24.32 -20.94
N LYS A 169 10.91 25.47 -21.61
CA LYS A 169 11.23 26.77 -20.99
C LYS A 169 10.00 27.59 -20.61
N SER A 170 8.80 27.02 -20.62
CA SER A 170 7.58 27.72 -20.28
C SER A 170 7.46 28.00 -18.78
N VAL A 171 7.13 29.24 -18.42
CA VAL A 171 6.82 29.62 -17.03
C VAL A 171 5.63 28.81 -16.50
N ALA A 172 4.63 28.54 -17.35
CA ALA A 172 3.48 27.73 -16.97
C ALA A 172 3.91 26.30 -16.56
N ARG A 173 4.81 25.68 -17.32
CA ARG A 173 5.36 24.36 -16.96
C ARG A 173 6.06 24.39 -15.58
N ALA A 174 6.91 25.39 -15.36
CA ALA A 174 7.61 25.54 -14.08
C ALA A 174 6.65 25.76 -12.92
N ALA A 175 5.62 26.60 -13.12
CA ALA A 175 4.61 26.85 -12.09
C ALA A 175 3.79 25.59 -11.75
N ILE A 176 3.33 24.84 -12.78
CA ILE A 176 2.58 23.58 -12.56
C ILE A 176 3.44 22.58 -11.78
N MET A 177 4.72 22.40 -12.16
CA MET A 177 5.63 21.51 -11.44
C MET A 177 5.85 21.97 -10.00
N ALA A 178 6.03 23.26 -9.75
CA ALA A 178 6.21 23.80 -8.40
C ALA A 178 4.98 23.56 -7.53
N VAL A 179 3.77 23.86 -8.02
CA VAL A 179 2.52 23.64 -7.28
C VAL A 179 2.28 22.14 -7.02
N MET A 180 2.53 21.31 -8.03
CA MET A 180 2.37 19.87 -7.93
C MET A 180 3.27 19.26 -6.84
N LEU A 181 4.50 19.79 -6.66
CA LEU A 181 5.44 19.26 -5.67
C LEU A 181 5.11 19.63 -4.22
N VAL A 182 4.23 20.61 -3.99
CA VAL A 182 3.87 21.06 -2.63
C VAL A 182 3.41 19.90 -1.73
N PRO A 183 2.48 19.02 -2.14
CA PRO A 183 2.04 17.92 -1.30
C PRO A 183 3.18 16.99 -0.87
N TRP A 184 4.07 16.68 -1.79
CA TRP A 184 5.21 15.80 -1.53
C TRP A 184 6.27 16.46 -0.63
N ALA A 185 6.50 17.76 -0.78
CA ALA A 185 7.48 18.52 -0.02
C ALA A 185 7.09 18.78 1.44
N ILE A 186 5.78 18.75 1.77
CA ILE A 186 5.29 18.95 3.13
C ILE A 186 5.73 17.79 4.03
N PRO A 187 6.38 18.03 5.18
CA PRO A 187 6.74 16.98 6.14
C PRO A 187 5.52 16.16 6.56
N THR A 188 5.69 14.83 6.67
CA THR A 188 4.58 13.92 6.97
C THR A 188 3.85 14.27 8.27
N ALA A 189 4.58 14.71 9.31
CA ALA A 189 3.99 15.13 10.58
C ALA A 189 3.06 16.35 10.41
N VAL A 190 3.39 17.28 9.53
CA VAL A 190 2.56 18.46 9.25
C VAL A 190 1.34 18.08 8.44
N SER A 191 1.56 17.28 7.37
CA SER A 191 0.45 16.84 6.52
C SER A 191 -0.56 15.97 7.28
N SER A 192 -0.11 15.09 8.20
CA SER A 192 -1.03 14.27 9.00
C SER A 192 -1.92 15.14 9.91
N ARG A 193 -1.37 16.19 10.56
CA ARG A 193 -2.17 17.12 11.36
C ARG A 193 -3.16 17.92 10.53
N MET A 194 -2.73 18.36 9.34
CA MET A 194 -3.62 19.04 8.40
C MET A 194 -4.80 18.15 8.00
N TRP A 195 -4.54 16.90 7.62
CA TRP A 195 -5.58 15.95 7.22
C TRP A 195 -6.47 15.52 8.39
N GLU A 196 -5.90 15.32 9.60
CA GLU A 196 -6.66 15.06 10.82
C GLU A 196 -7.71 16.17 11.08
N TRP A 197 -7.31 17.42 10.91
CA TRP A 197 -8.24 18.55 11.02
C TRP A 197 -9.26 18.55 9.86
N MET A 198 -8.84 18.33 8.63
CA MET A 198 -9.74 18.31 7.46
C MET A 198 -10.79 17.20 7.54
N PHE A 199 -10.42 16.00 8.02
CA PHE A 199 -11.31 14.88 8.26
C PHE A 199 -11.92 14.86 9.67
N GLY A 200 -11.80 15.92 10.43
CA GLY A 200 -12.35 16.01 11.77
C GLY A 200 -13.81 15.55 11.85
N PRO A 201 -14.17 14.77 12.89
CA PRO A 201 -15.50 14.13 12.98
C PRO A 201 -16.62 15.09 13.38
N THR A 202 -16.30 16.36 13.59
CA THR A 202 -17.22 17.39 14.04
C THR A 202 -17.62 18.32 12.89
N ARG A 203 -18.65 19.14 13.13
CA ARG A 203 -19.09 20.18 12.18
C ARG A 203 -18.06 21.25 11.86
N THR A 204 -16.87 21.21 12.44
CA THR A 204 -15.73 22.10 12.14
C THR A 204 -14.71 21.44 11.20
N GLY A 205 -14.79 20.13 10.97
CA GLY A 205 -13.96 19.45 9.98
C GLY A 205 -14.30 19.89 8.56
N PHE A 206 -13.28 20.23 7.79
CA PHE A 206 -13.46 20.81 6.44
C PHE A 206 -14.42 19.99 5.55
N PHE A 207 -14.21 18.68 5.44
CA PHE A 207 -15.06 17.83 4.61
C PHE A 207 -16.49 17.69 5.14
N ASN A 208 -16.66 17.67 6.46
CA ASN A 208 -17.99 17.67 7.07
C ASN A 208 -18.74 18.98 6.78
N VAL A 209 -18.06 20.13 6.82
CA VAL A 209 -18.64 21.42 6.44
C VAL A 209 -19.06 21.43 4.97
N VAL A 210 -18.18 20.96 4.06
CA VAL A 210 -18.47 20.91 2.62
C VAL A 210 -19.65 19.99 2.34
N LEU A 211 -19.68 18.79 2.91
CA LEU A 211 -20.78 17.83 2.70
C LEU A 211 -22.10 18.35 3.25
N GLN A 212 -22.08 19.02 4.42
CA GLN A 212 -23.28 19.63 4.97
C GLN A 212 -23.80 20.78 4.08
N TYR A 213 -22.90 21.60 3.54
CA TYR A 213 -23.26 22.68 2.60
C TYR A 213 -23.86 22.15 1.32
N LEU A 214 -23.38 20.99 0.83
CA LEU A 214 -23.92 20.31 -0.35
C LEU A 214 -25.19 19.48 -0.06
N GLY A 215 -25.67 19.44 1.19
CA GLY A 215 -26.83 18.64 1.59
C GLY A 215 -26.58 17.12 1.61
N LEU A 216 -25.29 16.69 1.60
CA LEU A 216 -24.88 15.28 1.51
C LEU A 216 -24.56 14.64 2.87
N GLY A 217 -24.95 15.23 3.98
CA GLY A 217 -24.69 14.67 5.30
C GLY A 217 -25.07 15.59 6.45
N ASN A 218 -24.98 15.08 7.68
CA ASN A 218 -25.31 15.80 8.91
C ASN A 218 -24.12 16.61 9.48
N GLY A 219 -22.98 16.62 8.80
CA GLY A 219 -21.74 17.30 9.22
C GLY A 219 -21.01 16.63 10.38
N GLN A 220 -21.25 15.33 10.62
CA GLN A 220 -20.66 14.58 11.74
C GLN A 220 -20.18 13.19 11.31
N ILE A 221 -19.61 13.09 10.14
CA ILE A 221 -19.07 11.81 9.62
C ILE A 221 -17.67 11.59 10.21
N PRO A 222 -17.44 10.49 10.94
CA PRO A 222 -16.15 10.19 11.56
C PRO A 222 -15.23 9.45 10.57
N PHE A 223 -14.72 10.17 9.56
CA PHE A 223 -13.97 9.62 8.45
C PHE A 223 -12.77 8.74 8.83
N LEU A 224 -12.06 9.06 9.91
CA LEU A 224 -10.83 8.35 10.30
C LEU A 224 -11.08 7.23 11.32
N THR A 225 -12.28 7.13 11.88
CA THR A 225 -12.59 6.15 12.94
C THR A 225 -13.72 5.18 12.57
N ASP A 226 -14.55 5.50 11.59
CA ASP A 226 -15.55 4.57 11.06
C ASP A 226 -14.89 3.66 10.00
N ALA A 227 -14.99 2.35 10.19
CA ALA A 227 -14.40 1.35 9.30
C ALA A 227 -14.80 1.50 7.82
N ARG A 228 -15.98 2.08 7.53
CA ARG A 228 -16.44 2.31 6.14
C ARG A 228 -15.70 3.43 5.44
N PHE A 229 -15.27 4.45 6.17
CA PHE A 229 -14.66 5.65 5.61
C PHE A 229 -13.13 5.71 5.82
N GLN A 230 -12.61 4.96 6.79
CA GLN A 230 -11.19 4.99 7.17
C GLN A 230 -10.26 4.66 5.98
N LEU A 231 -10.49 3.53 5.31
CA LEU A 231 -9.67 3.12 4.17
C LEU A 231 -9.76 4.11 3.00
N PRO A 232 -10.97 4.55 2.55
CA PRO A 232 -11.09 5.61 1.54
C PRO A 232 -10.40 6.92 1.92
N ALA A 233 -10.51 7.36 3.18
CA ALA A 233 -9.84 8.58 3.63
C ALA A 233 -8.32 8.46 3.56
N MET A 234 -7.76 7.32 4.00
CA MET A 234 -6.33 7.04 3.90
C MET A 234 -5.84 7.00 2.45
N ILE A 235 -6.62 6.40 1.53
CA ILE A 235 -6.31 6.36 0.11
C ILE A 235 -6.24 7.79 -0.46
N VAL A 236 -7.19 8.66 -0.14
CA VAL A 236 -7.20 10.06 -0.61
C VAL A 236 -5.96 10.82 -0.12
N ILE A 237 -5.60 10.65 1.15
CA ILE A 237 -4.42 11.28 1.74
C ILE A 237 -3.14 10.83 1.02
N ASP A 238 -2.99 9.54 0.85
CA ASP A 238 -1.79 8.93 0.27
C ASP A 238 -1.65 9.32 -1.21
N VAL A 239 -2.71 9.18 -1.99
CA VAL A 239 -2.74 9.57 -3.41
C VAL A 239 -2.41 11.06 -3.58
N TRP A 240 -2.99 11.94 -2.76
CA TRP A 240 -2.67 13.37 -2.79
C TRP A 240 -1.17 13.63 -2.54
N LYS A 241 -0.59 12.92 -1.56
CA LYS A 241 0.79 13.14 -1.14
C LYS A 241 1.81 12.59 -2.14
N THR A 242 1.54 11.45 -2.75
CA THR A 242 2.56 10.67 -3.48
C THR A 242 2.40 10.75 -5.01
N THR A 243 1.24 11.10 -5.54
CA THR A 243 1.02 11.34 -6.98
C THR A 243 2.06 12.29 -7.61
N PRO A 244 2.51 13.39 -6.97
CA PRO A 244 3.56 14.24 -7.52
C PRO A 244 4.85 13.50 -7.87
N PHE A 245 5.30 12.62 -7.01
CA PHE A 245 6.50 11.82 -7.25
C PHE A 245 6.32 10.84 -8.42
N MET A 246 5.18 10.15 -8.47
CA MET A 246 4.79 9.31 -9.60
C MET A 246 4.80 10.10 -10.92
N ALA A 247 4.19 11.28 -10.92
CA ALA A 247 4.13 12.15 -12.10
C ALA A 247 5.52 12.58 -12.58
N LEU A 248 6.46 12.87 -11.67
CA LEU A 248 7.84 13.22 -12.04
C LEU A 248 8.58 12.06 -12.67
N LEU A 249 8.47 10.85 -12.14
CA LEU A 249 9.10 9.66 -12.71
C LEU A 249 8.57 9.36 -14.11
N LEU A 250 7.25 9.46 -14.29
CA LEU A 250 6.62 9.27 -15.59
C LEU A 250 6.98 10.40 -16.59
N LEU A 251 7.05 11.64 -16.12
CA LEU A 251 7.49 12.77 -16.94
C LEU A 251 8.93 12.60 -17.41
N ALA A 252 9.82 12.14 -16.54
CA ALA A 252 11.20 11.84 -16.93
C ALA A 252 11.24 10.76 -18.02
N GLY A 253 10.45 9.70 -17.88
CA GLY A 253 10.30 8.67 -18.91
C GLY A 253 9.74 9.20 -20.24
N LEU A 254 8.73 10.08 -20.19
CA LEU A 254 8.17 10.71 -21.40
C LEU A 254 9.19 11.56 -22.17
N GLN A 255 10.14 12.18 -21.47
CA GLN A 255 11.16 13.02 -22.09
C GLN A 255 12.24 12.24 -22.83
N VAL A 256 12.35 10.94 -22.59
CA VAL A 256 13.28 10.05 -23.31
C VAL A 256 12.73 9.66 -24.68
N ILE A 257 11.40 9.72 -24.88
CA ILE A 257 10.77 9.35 -26.15
C ILE A 257 11.03 10.44 -27.19
N SER A 258 11.63 10.06 -28.33
CA SER A 258 11.92 11.00 -29.43
C SER A 258 10.63 11.61 -30.00
N LYS A 259 10.67 12.91 -30.26
CA LYS A 259 9.55 13.63 -30.90
C LYS A 259 9.31 13.18 -32.35
N GLU A 260 10.35 12.75 -33.04
CA GLU A 260 10.28 12.27 -34.43
C GLU A 260 9.31 11.10 -34.60
N ILE A 261 9.20 10.22 -33.56
CA ILE A 261 8.24 9.10 -33.58
C ILE A 261 6.80 9.63 -33.60
N TYR A 262 6.51 10.68 -32.84
CA TYR A 262 5.18 11.31 -32.84
C TYR A 262 4.89 12.08 -34.11
N GLU A 263 5.90 12.71 -34.71
CA GLU A 263 5.79 13.42 -35.99
C GLU A 263 5.49 12.44 -37.11
N ALA A 264 6.21 11.32 -37.18
CA ALA A 264 5.91 10.25 -38.16
C ALA A 264 4.49 9.71 -37.99
N ALA A 265 4.06 9.43 -36.77
CA ALA A 265 2.72 8.96 -36.45
C ALA A 265 1.62 9.99 -36.83
N ASN A 266 1.92 11.29 -36.72
CA ASN A 266 1.01 12.34 -37.18
C ASN A 266 0.87 12.35 -38.74
N VAL A 267 1.97 12.13 -39.47
CA VAL A 267 1.97 11.98 -40.94
C VAL A 267 1.15 10.77 -41.37
N ASP A 268 1.23 9.66 -40.61
CA ASP A 268 0.44 8.44 -40.78
C ASP A 268 -1.04 8.61 -40.37
N GLY A 269 -1.46 9.79 -39.90
CA GLY A 269 -2.84 10.09 -39.53
C GLY A 269 -3.26 9.46 -38.19
N ALA A 270 -2.32 9.02 -37.33
CA ALA A 270 -2.63 8.45 -36.03
C ALA A 270 -3.16 9.52 -35.08
N SER A 271 -4.36 9.32 -34.52
CA SER A 271 -4.93 10.18 -33.49
C SER A 271 -4.08 10.16 -32.19
N LYS A 272 -4.20 11.20 -31.37
CA LYS A 272 -3.48 11.29 -30.06
C LYS A 272 -3.80 10.11 -29.14
N TRP A 273 -5.03 9.62 -29.14
CA TRP A 273 -5.45 8.43 -28.40
C TRP A 273 -4.73 7.17 -28.90
N ARG A 274 -4.65 6.98 -30.24
CA ARG A 274 -3.90 5.86 -30.83
C ARG A 274 -2.42 5.96 -30.51
N GLN A 275 -1.80 7.14 -30.63
CA GLN A 275 -0.41 7.38 -30.27
C GLN A 275 -0.12 7.04 -28.80
N PHE A 276 -1.05 7.38 -27.89
CA PHE A 276 -0.91 7.03 -26.47
C PHE A 276 -0.78 5.51 -26.26
N TRP A 277 -1.70 4.74 -26.82
CA TRP A 277 -1.73 3.29 -26.61
C TRP A 277 -0.67 2.52 -27.38
N THR A 278 -0.29 2.97 -28.59
CA THR A 278 0.62 2.24 -29.49
C THR A 278 2.08 2.70 -29.39
N ILE A 279 2.32 3.92 -28.95
CA ILE A 279 3.67 4.52 -28.85
C ILE A 279 4.02 4.85 -27.41
N THR A 280 3.26 5.78 -26.79
CA THR A 280 3.61 6.33 -25.49
C THR A 280 3.66 5.26 -24.41
N LEU A 281 2.57 4.53 -24.22
CA LEU A 281 2.46 3.54 -23.15
C LEU A 281 3.46 2.37 -23.30
N PRO A 282 3.69 1.78 -24.48
CA PRO A 282 4.69 0.75 -24.66
C PRO A 282 6.13 1.22 -24.40
N LEU A 283 6.49 2.41 -24.91
CA LEU A 283 7.83 2.98 -24.71
C LEU A 283 8.06 3.46 -23.27
N LEU A 284 6.99 3.75 -22.53
CA LEU A 284 7.05 4.19 -21.15
C LEU A 284 7.11 3.02 -20.14
N ARG A 285 6.93 1.77 -20.58
CA ARG A 285 6.93 0.60 -19.69
C ARG A 285 8.13 0.54 -18.73
N PRO A 286 9.38 0.81 -19.15
CA PRO A 286 10.52 0.79 -18.22
C PRO A 286 10.37 1.85 -17.11
N ALA A 287 9.93 3.06 -17.45
CA ALA A 287 9.72 4.14 -16.48
C ALA A 287 8.57 3.81 -15.52
N ILE A 288 7.47 3.22 -16.03
CA ILE A 288 6.36 2.74 -15.21
C ILE A 288 6.84 1.66 -14.24
N ALA A 289 7.64 0.69 -14.71
CA ALA A 289 8.18 -0.36 -13.84
C ALA A 289 9.04 0.21 -12.71
N VAL A 290 9.92 1.17 -13.02
CA VAL A 290 10.72 1.87 -12.01
C VAL A 290 9.83 2.62 -11.03
N ALA A 291 8.84 3.37 -11.52
CA ALA A 291 7.91 4.13 -10.68
C ALA A 291 7.10 3.22 -9.74
N LEU A 292 6.66 2.06 -10.24
CA LEU A 292 5.94 1.06 -9.44
C LEU A 292 6.86 0.44 -8.36
N ILE A 293 8.11 0.10 -8.68
CA ILE A 293 9.08 -0.45 -7.69
C ILE A 293 9.34 0.55 -6.55
N PHE A 294 9.43 1.85 -6.86
CA PHE A 294 9.63 2.86 -5.83
C PHE A 294 8.39 3.13 -4.99
N ARG A 295 7.22 2.70 -5.48
CA ARG A 295 5.93 2.98 -4.81
C ARG A 295 5.39 1.78 -4.01
N THR A 296 5.68 0.57 -4.42
CA THR A 296 5.28 -0.67 -3.73
C THR A 296 6.34 -1.12 -2.74
#